data_6c48307150c78d1aae05a0c7c266e5d5
#
_entry.id   6c48307150c78d1aae05a0c7c266e5d5
#
_cell.length_a   1.000
_cell.length_b   1.000
_cell.length_c   1.000
_cell.angle_alpha   90.00
_cell.angle_beta   90.00
_cell.angle_gamma   90.00
#
_symmetry.space_group_name_H-M   'P 1'
#
loop_
_entity.id
_entity.type
_entity.pdbx_description
1 polymer ?
#
loop_
_entity_poly.entity_id
_entity_poly.type
_entity_poly.pdbx_seq_one_letter_code
_entity_poly.pdbx_strand_id
1 'polypeptide(L)'
;MSAVGSKVRLLACDVDGTLLHGSLHISERVQRAVADARAAGVHVLLATGRMPSAARRIVETLELTGPQVYYNGALVQTVEGAKLFEVPVAPGVAQSVVRYAREAKMHVNAYVGDTIYVERLTPEAEFTRQLNRVDPQVVDDLVSFLERAPTKLVIVRLPTVEEGLVPSLAARFAGELSVSSSVPQYCEMVNPSVDKGRALRIVADKLGLAMSEVAAIGDGDNDRTLLEAAGTSFAMGNGSPRVKALATHVVGSVEDDGVAEAIERYVLAG
;
A
#
# COMPACT_ATOMS: atom_id res chain seq x y z
N MET A 1 4.63 31.82 -21.67
CA MET A 1 4.17 30.57 -22.31
C MET A 1 3.68 29.67 -21.18
N SER A 2 2.37 29.56 -21.02
CA SER A 2 1.79 28.62 -20.06
C SER A 2 2.17 27.21 -20.51
N ALA A 3 2.88 26.46 -19.67
CA ALA A 3 3.05 25.02 -19.87
C ALA A 3 1.63 24.43 -19.94
N VAL A 4 1.26 23.89 -21.10
CA VAL A 4 0.07 23.05 -21.21
C VAL A 4 0.35 21.88 -20.29
N GLY A 5 -0.31 21.83 -19.13
CA GLY A 5 -0.19 20.72 -18.19
C GLY A 5 -0.52 19.44 -18.95
N SER A 6 0.35 18.44 -18.88
CA SER A 6 0.10 17.16 -19.54
C SER A 6 -1.17 16.55 -18.90
N LYS A 7 -2.08 16.09 -19.75
CA LYS A 7 -3.34 15.49 -19.29
C LYS A 7 -3.03 14.24 -18.46
N VAL A 8 -3.60 14.16 -17.27
CA VAL A 8 -3.46 12.95 -16.42
C VAL A 8 -4.09 11.75 -17.12
N ARG A 9 -3.34 10.66 -17.21
CA ARG A 9 -3.76 9.39 -17.84
C ARG A 9 -3.67 8.19 -16.87
N LEU A 10 -2.98 8.37 -15.74
CA LEU A 10 -2.87 7.38 -14.68
C LEU A 10 -3.03 8.08 -13.34
N LEU A 11 -3.95 7.58 -12.50
CA LEU A 11 -4.13 8.01 -11.11
C LEU A 11 -3.84 6.84 -10.17
N ALA A 12 -2.85 6.97 -9.30
CA ALA A 12 -2.55 6.02 -8.25
C ALA A 12 -3.12 6.50 -6.91
N CYS A 13 -3.96 5.67 -6.29
CA CYS A 13 -4.60 5.99 -5.02
C CYS A 13 -4.11 5.06 -3.92
N ASP A 14 -3.63 5.62 -2.80
CA ASP A 14 -3.54 4.86 -1.57
C ASP A 14 -4.93 4.46 -1.07
N VAL A 15 -4.99 3.54 -0.10
CA VAL A 15 -6.25 2.98 0.41
C VAL A 15 -6.55 3.48 1.82
N ASP A 16 -5.69 3.17 2.78
CA ASP A 16 -5.97 3.35 4.21
C ASP A 16 -5.66 4.80 4.63
N GLY A 17 -6.68 5.58 4.96
CA GLY A 17 -6.57 7.02 5.21
C GLY A 17 -6.78 7.89 3.96
N THR A 18 -6.90 7.27 2.78
CA THR A 18 -7.11 7.94 1.49
C THR A 18 -8.48 7.61 0.89
N LEU A 19 -8.71 6.35 0.49
CA LEU A 19 -10.02 5.87 0.01
C LEU A 19 -10.93 5.40 1.14
N LEU A 20 -10.35 4.94 2.24
CA LEU A 20 -11.04 4.36 3.40
C LEU A 20 -10.59 5.01 4.69
N HIS A 21 -11.55 5.37 5.54
CA HIS A 21 -11.32 5.76 6.93
C HIS A 21 -12.25 4.99 7.86
N GLY A 22 -11.68 4.22 8.81
CA GLY A 22 -12.42 3.53 9.88
C GLY A 22 -13.54 2.58 9.46
N SER A 23 -14.19 2.82 8.34
CA SER A 23 -15.16 1.95 7.70
C SER A 23 -14.58 1.37 6.40
N LEU A 24 -15.11 0.23 5.96
CA LEU A 24 -14.74 -0.36 4.66
C LEU A 24 -15.65 0.16 3.54
N HIS A 25 -16.23 1.35 3.73
CA HIS A 25 -17.15 1.96 2.78
C HIS A 25 -16.47 3.14 2.07
N ILE A 26 -16.47 3.10 0.75
CA ILE A 26 -16.06 4.21 -0.11
C ILE A 26 -17.30 5.03 -0.40
N SER A 27 -17.26 6.34 -0.20
CA SER A 27 -18.41 7.21 -0.42
C SER A 27 -18.91 7.13 -1.86
N GLU A 28 -20.19 7.36 -2.08
CA GLU A 28 -20.77 7.37 -3.43
C GLU A 28 -20.14 8.47 -4.32
N ARG A 29 -19.73 9.59 -3.72
CA ARG A 29 -19.08 10.68 -4.47
C ARG A 29 -17.72 10.22 -5.00
N VAL A 30 -16.91 9.56 -4.16
CA VAL A 30 -15.61 8.99 -4.58
C VAL A 30 -15.82 7.91 -5.65
N GLN A 31 -16.80 7.02 -5.47
CA GLN A 31 -17.12 5.99 -6.48
C GLN A 31 -17.47 6.62 -7.84
N ARG A 32 -18.34 7.64 -7.85
CA ARG A 32 -18.70 8.37 -9.08
C ARG A 32 -17.50 9.07 -9.72
N ALA A 33 -16.71 9.80 -8.93
CA ALA A 33 -15.51 10.49 -9.44
C ALA A 33 -14.52 9.53 -10.09
N VAL A 34 -14.29 8.34 -9.46
CA VAL A 34 -13.43 7.30 -10.03
C VAL A 34 -14.03 6.74 -11.33
N ALA A 35 -15.34 6.51 -11.38
CA ALA A 35 -16.02 6.05 -12.60
C ALA A 35 -15.90 7.09 -13.74
N ASP A 36 -16.07 8.38 -13.44
CA ASP A 36 -15.92 9.48 -14.41
C ASP A 36 -14.48 9.58 -14.92
N ALA A 37 -13.46 9.46 -14.05
CA ALA A 37 -12.07 9.43 -14.46
C ALA A 37 -11.78 8.26 -15.41
N ARG A 38 -12.28 7.06 -15.09
CA ARG A 38 -12.14 5.88 -15.96
C ARG A 38 -12.86 6.06 -17.30
N ALA A 39 -14.06 6.62 -17.29
CA ALA A 39 -14.81 6.95 -18.53
C ALA A 39 -14.07 7.99 -19.40
N ALA A 40 -13.31 8.90 -18.79
CA ALA A 40 -12.44 9.84 -19.48
C ALA A 40 -11.11 9.22 -20.00
N GLY A 41 -10.90 7.92 -19.77
CA GLY A 41 -9.72 7.18 -20.21
C GLY A 41 -8.53 7.25 -19.25
N VAL A 42 -8.75 7.67 -18.00
CA VAL A 42 -7.72 7.64 -16.95
C VAL A 42 -7.66 6.23 -16.35
N HIS A 43 -6.47 5.63 -16.35
CA HIS A 43 -6.24 4.42 -15.58
C HIS A 43 -6.23 4.77 -14.08
N VAL A 44 -7.07 4.12 -13.29
CA VAL A 44 -7.06 4.26 -11.83
C VAL A 44 -6.54 2.97 -11.23
N LEU A 45 -5.54 3.06 -10.35
CA LEU A 45 -4.96 1.92 -9.65
C LEU A 45 -4.85 2.15 -8.14
N LEU A 46 -4.84 1.07 -7.37
CA LEU A 46 -4.49 1.09 -5.96
C LEU A 46 -2.98 1.00 -5.77
N ALA A 47 -2.42 1.80 -4.86
CA ALA A 47 -1.05 1.72 -4.40
C ALA A 47 -1.04 1.52 -2.87
N THR A 48 -1.11 0.25 -2.41
CA THR A 48 -1.45 -0.07 -1.03
C THR A 48 -0.46 -1.02 -0.35
N GLY A 49 -0.40 -0.98 0.98
CA GLY A 49 0.26 -1.99 1.80
C GLY A 49 -0.52 -3.31 1.91
N ARG A 50 -1.77 -3.34 1.47
CA ARG A 50 -2.64 -4.52 1.53
C ARG A 50 -2.19 -5.61 0.57
N MET A 51 -2.60 -6.86 0.87
CA MET A 51 -2.51 -8.01 -0.03
C MET A 51 -3.64 -7.98 -1.08
N PRO A 52 -3.50 -8.68 -2.21
CA PRO A 52 -4.54 -8.68 -3.26
C PRO A 52 -5.93 -9.07 -2.76
N SER A 53 -6.06 -10.16 -2.01
CA SER A 53 -7.35 -10.62 -1.46
C SER A 53 -8.00 -9.60 -0.51
N ALA A 54 -7.21 -8.89 0.31
CA ALA A 54 -7.71 -7.86 1.22
C ALA A 54 -8.14 -6.57 0.48
N ALA A 55 -7.60 -6.31 -0.70
CA ALA A 55 -7.97 -5.16 -1.54
C ALA A 55 -9.07 -5.50 -2.55
N ARG A 56 -9.40 -6.78 -2.74
CA ARG A 56 -10.33 -7.25 -3.80
C ARG A 56 -11.66 -6.50 -3.81
N ARG A 57 -12.29 -6.35 -2.64
CA ARG A 57 -13.57 -5.64 -2.54
C ARG A 57 -13.48 -4.18 -3.01
N ILE A 58 -12.35 -3.52 -2.79
CA ILE A 58 -12.13 -2.14 -3.23
C ILE A 58 -12.01 -2.11 -4.76
N VAL A 59 -11.21 -3.02 -5.32
CA VAL A 59 -11.06 -3.20 -6.77
C VAL A 59 -12.42 -3.44 -7.43
N GLU A 60 -13.24 -4.32 -6.86
CA GLU A 60 -14.59 -4.63 -7.35
C GLU A 60 -15.55 -3.43 -7.23
N THR A 61 -15.56 -2.74 -6.06
CA THR A 61 -16.44 -1.59 -5.82
C THR A 61 -16.13 -0.41 -6.77
N LEU A 62 -14.85 -0.19 -7.07
CA LEU A 62 -14.41 0.87 -7.98
C LEU A 62 -14.29 0.37 -9.43
N GLU A 63 -14.63 -0.90 -9.69
CA GLU A 63 -14.54 -1.59 -10.99
C GLU A 63 -13.16 -1.39 -11.65
N LEU A 64 -12.08 -1.41 -10.89
CA LEU A 64 -10.73 -1.19 -11.39
C LEU A 64 -10.30 -2.32 -12.32
N THR A 65 -9.45 -2.00 -13.28
CA THR A 65 -8.91 -2.95 -14.26
C THR A 65 -7.39 -2.82 -14.36
N GLY A 66 -6.73 -3.81 -14.96
CA GLY A 66 -5.29 -3.78 -15.20
C GLY A 66 -4.44 -3.89 -13.94
N PRO A 67 -3.22 -3.35 -13.95
CA PRO A 67 -2.26 -3.51 -12.86
C PRO A 67 -2.63 -2.70 -11.62
N GLN A 68 -2.43 -3.35 -10.46
CA GLN A 68 -2.56 -2.77 -9.12
C GLN A 68 -1.24 -2.96 -8.37
N VAL A 69 -0.93 -2.08 -7.42
CA VAL A 69 0.28 -2.12 -6.59
C VAL A 69 -0.10 -2.56 -5.17
N TYR A 70 0.49 -3.66 -4.72
CA TYR A 70 0.25 -4.29 -3.42
C TYR A 70 1.53 -4.36 -2.58
N TYR A 71 1.40 -4.64 -1.27
CA TYR A 71 2.51 -4.85 -0.35
C TYR A 71 3.53 -3.70 -0.37
N ASN A 72 3.05 -2.44 -0.37
CA ASN A 72 3.90 -1.24 -0.44
C ASN A 72 4.85 -1.21 -1.64
N GLY A 73 4.45 -1.82 -2.76
CA GLY A 73 5.23 -1.86 -4.00
C GLY A 73 6.02 -3.15 -4.23
N ALA A 74 5.96 -4.12 -3.31
CA ALA A 74 6.65 -5.40 -3.48
C ALA A 74 5.98 -6.32 -4.53
N LEU A 75 4.72 -6.07 -4.86
CA LEU A 75 3.97 -6.80 -5.88
C LEU A 75 3.20 -5.83 -6.79
N VAL A 76 3.37 -5.98 -8.10
CA VAL A 76 2.47 -5.42 -9.12
C VAL A 76 1.78 -6.59 -9.82
N GLN A 77 0.46 -6.60 -9.76
CA GLN A 77 -0.34 -7.71 -10.30
C GLN A 77 -1.61 -7.14 -10.95
N THR A 78 -2.05 -7.72 -12.08
CA THR A 78 -3.34 -7.35 -12.67
C THR A 78 -4.50 -7.87 -11.82
N VAL A 79 -5.68 -7.32 -12.01
CA VAL A 79 -6.89 -7.76 -11.28
C VAL A 79 -7.23 -9.24 -11.57
N GLU A 80 -6.81 -9.77 -12.74
CA GLU A 80 -6.97 -11.17 -13.13
C GLU A 80 -5.90 -12.08 -12.50
N GLY A 81 -4.92 -11.54 -11.76
CA GLY A 81 -3.91 -12.31 -11.06
C GLY A 81 -2.58 -12.47 -11.80
N ALA A 82 -2.38 -11.87 -12.97
CA ALA A 82 -1.10 -11.92 -13.67
C ALA A 82 -0.06 -11.04 -12.97
N LYS A 83 1.01 -11.66 -12.45
CA LYS A 83 2.12 -10.96 -11.81
C LYS A 83 2.97 -10.26 -12.86
N LEU A 84 3.15 -8.94 -12.73
CA LEU A 84 3.99 -8.12 -13.60
C LEU A 84 5.35 -7.80 -12.97
N PHE A 85 5.39 -7.76 -11.64
CA PHE A 85 6.58 -7.52 -10.84
C PHE A 85 6.38 -8.08 -9.44
N GLU A 86 7.38 -8.73 -8.88
CA GLU A 86 7.39 -9.19 -7.49
C GLU A 86 8.84 -9.23 -6.97
N VAL A 87 9.07 -8.67 -5.80
CA VAL A 87 10.36 -8.77 -5.10
C VAL A 87 10.11 -9.19 -3.67
N PRO A 88 10.27 -10.47 -3.35
CA PRO A 88 10.09 -10.97 -1.99
C PRO A 88 11.26 -10.59 -1.07
N VAL A 89 11.04 -10.75 0.22
CA VAL A 89 12.08 -10.71 1.25
C VAL A 89 12.95 -11.99 1.13
N ALA A 90 14.26 -11.84 1.24
CA ALA A 90 15.16 -12.99 1.21
C ALA A 90 14.86 -13.98 2.35
N PRO A 91 14.81 -15.30 2.11
CA PRO A 91 14.45 -16.31 3.11
C PRO A 91 15.23 -16.20 4.41
N GLY A 92 16.56 -16.08 4.35
CA GLY A 92 17.40 -15.94 5.54
C GLY A 92 17.11 -14.71 6.39
N VAL A 93 16.75 -13.58 5.72
CA VAL A 93 16.35 -12.35 6.42
C VAL A 93 14.99 -12.55 7.08
N ALA A 94 14.02 -13.14 6.37
CA ALA A 94 12.70 -13.44 6.92
C ALA A 94 12.78 -14.36 8.14
N GLN A 95 13.61 -15.41 8.07
CA GLN A 95 13.88 -16.31 9.20
C GLN A 95 14.51 -15.57 10.39
N SER A 96 15.42 -14.62 10.13
CA SER A 96 16.04 -13.80 11.19
C SER A 96 15.02 -12.91 11.89
N VAL A 97 14.06 -12.34 11.16
CA VAL A 97 12.93 -11.58 11.74
C VAL A 97 12.08 -12.48 12.65
N VAL A 98 11.74 -13.69 12.20
CA VAL A 98 10.93 -14.62 13.02
C VAL A 98 11.66 -15.03 14.28
N ARG A 99 12.98 -15.34 14.20
CA ARG A 99 13.79 -15.66 15.41
C ARG A 99 13.81 -14.49 16.39
N TYR A 100 14.07 -13.27 15.90
CA TYR A 100 14.03 -12.06 16.72
C TYR A 100 12.66 -11.89 17.41
N ALA A 101 11.57 -12.02 16.66
CA ALA A 101 10.22 -11.87 17.19
C ALA A 101 9.88 -12.93 18.24
N ARG A 102 10.35 -14.19 18.07
CA ARG A 102 10.20 -15.25 19.09
C ARG A 102 10.90 -14.91 20.40
N GLU A 103 12.15 -14.42 20.32
CA GLU A 103 12.92 -14.00 21.50
C GLU A 103 12.22 -12.85 22.23
N ALA A 104 11.67 -11.91 21.47
CA ALA A 104 10.94 -10.76 22.00
C ALA A 104 9.46 -11.05 22.33
N LYS A 105 8.99 -12.29 22.16
CA LYS A 105 7.58 -12.72 22.38
C LYS A 105 6.57 -11.90 21.56
N MET A 106 6.92 -11.59 20.32
CA MET A 106 6.08 -10.85 19.40
C MET A 106 5.41 -11.77 18.38
N HIS A 107 4.21 -11.41 17.96
CA HIS A 107 3.49 -12.13 16.91
C HIS A 107 3.96 -11.69 15.52
N VAL A 108 4.16 -12.67 14.61
CA VAL A 108 4.56 -12.44 13.22
C VAL A 108 3.52 -13.02 12.28
N ASN A 109 3.11 -12.23 11.30
CA ASN A 109 2.43 -12.66 10.11
C ASN A 109 3.42 -12.71 8.94
N ALA A 110 3.49 -13.83 8.24
CA ALA A 110 4.25 -13.97 6.99
C ALA A 110 3.28 -14.05 5.80
N TYR A 111 3.48 -13.19 4.82
CA TYR A 111 2.65 -13.14 3.62
C TYR A 111 3.40 -13.84 2.48
N VAL A 112 2.92 -15.00 2.06
CA VAL A 112 3.50 -15.78 0.96
C VAL A 112 2.42 -15.99 -0.10
N GLY A 113 2.65 -15.43 -1.29
CA GLY A 113 1.59 -15.31 -2.29
C GLY A 113 0.44 -14.44 -1.77
N ASP A 114 -0.79 -14.91 -1.91
CA ASP A 114 -1.99 -14.22 -1.39
C ASP A 114 -2.56 -14.92 -0.14
N THR A 115 -1.66 -15.33 0.78
CA THR A 115 -2.02 -16.05 2.02
C THR A 115 -1.18 -15.55 3.19
N ILE A 116 -1.80 -15.48 4.37
CA ILE A 116 -1.17 -15.10 5.64
C ILE A 116 -0.84 -16.39 6.40
N TYR A 117 0.41 -16.54 6.81
CA TYR A 117 0.87 -17.66 7.63
C TYR A 117 1.31 -17.20 8.99
N VAL A 118 0.92 -17.95 10.03
CA VAL A 118 1.22 -17.69 11.44
C VAL A 118 1.60 -18.98 12.15
N GLU A 119 2.29 -18.91 13.27
CA GLU A 119 2.57 -20.11 14.09
C GLU A 119 1.42 -20.48 15.02
N ARG A 120 0.60 -19.50 15.40
CA ARG A 120 -0.51 -19.69 16.34
C ARG A 120 -1.61 -18.66 16.06
N LEU A 121 -2.83 -19.04 16.32
CA LEU A 121 -3.96 -18.11 16.40
C LEU A 121 -3.93 -17.38 17.74
N THR A 122 -3.50 -16.15 17.73
CA THR A 122 -3.40 -15.24 18.88
C THR A 122 -4.38 -14.07 18.70
N PRO A 123 -4.59 -13.22 19.71
CA PRO A 123 -5.37 -11.98 19.52
C PRO A 123 -4.86 -11.10 18.37
N GLU A 124 -3.53 -11.09 18.14
CA GLU A 124 -2.92 -10.36 17.02
C GLU A 124 -3.24 -10.99 15.66
N ALA A 125 -3.27 -12.33 15.58
CA ALA A 125 -3.71 -13.04 14.37
C ALA A 125 -5.19 -12.76 14.10
N GLU A 126 -6.03 -12.74 15.13
CA GLU A 126 -7.45 -12.39 15.00
C GLU A 126 -7.66 -10.95 14.58
N PHE A 127 -6.88 -9.99 15.11
CA PHE A 127 -6.89 -8.60 14.65
C PHE A 127 -6.55 -8.54 13.14
N THR A 128 -5.51 -9.25 12.72
CA THR A 128 -5.12 -9.33 11.30
C THR A 128 -6.23 -9.91 10.44
N ARG A 129 -6.88 -10.99 10.90
CA ARG A 129 -8.01 -11.63 10.22
C ARG A 129 -9.16 -10.62 10.00
N GLN A 130 -9.50 -9.87 11.04
CA GLN A 130 -10.59 -8.87 10.96
C GLN A 130 -10.23 -7.73 10.01
N LEU A 131 -8.99 -7.22 10.08
CA LEU A 131 -8.53 -6.11 9.27
C LEU A 131 -8.45 -6.47 7.78
N ASN A 132 -7.89 -7.64 7.46
CA ASN A 132 -7.69 -8.08 6.08
C ASN A 132 -8.88 -8.88 5.51
N ARG A 133 -9.77 -9.39 6.38
CA ARG A 133 -10.85 -10.33 6.03
C ARG A 133 -10.32 -11.59 5.33
N VAL A 134 -9.17 -12.05 5.75
CA VAL A 134 -8.47 -13.24 5.26
C VAL A 134 -8.10 -14.10 6.47
N ASP A 135 -8.46 -15.37 6.44
CA ASP A 135 -8.14 -16.32 7.50
C ASP A 135 -6.66 -16.70 7.44
N PRO A 136 -5.86 -16.45 8.50
CA PRO A 136 -4.49 -16.91 8.55
C PRO A 136 -4.41 -18.44 8.59
N GLN A 137 -3.41 -19.00 7.91
CA GLN A 137 -3.08 -20.41 7.98
C GLN A 137 -2.01 -20.66 9.03
N VAL A 138 -2.23 -21.68 9.87
CA VAL A 138 -1.27 -22.06 10.91
C VAL A 138 -0.24 -23.02 10.32
N VAL A 139 1.03 -22.78 10.62
CA VAL A 139 2.15 -23.67 10.32
C VAL A 139 2.90 -23.99 11.62
N ASP A 140 3.50 -25.17 11.70
CA ASP A 140 4.17 -25.64 12.91
C ASP A 140 5.40 -24.80 13.26
N ASP A 141 6.17 -24.37 12.26
CA ASP A 141 7.39 -23.58 12.41
C ASP A 141 7.57 -22.62 11.22
N LEU A 142 7.39 -21.32 11.47
CA LEU A 142 7.58 -20.29 10.46
C LEU A 142 9.02 -20.20 9.97
N VAL A 143 10.02 -20.51 10.80
CA VAL A 143 11.44 -20.43 10.37
C VAL A 143 11.71 -21.43 9.25
N SER A 144 11.29 -22.68 9.41
CA SER A 144 11.43 -23.72 8.38
C SER A 144 10.49 -23.44 7.20
N PHE A 145 9.26 -22.98 7.45
CA PHE A 145 8.29 -22.66 6.40
C PHE A 145 8.83 -21.56 5.47
N LEU A 146 9.58 -20.59 5.98
CA LEU A 146 10.14 -19.44 5.25
C LEU A 146 11.42 -19.76 4.46
N GLU A 147 11.70 -21.02 4.13
CA GLU A 147 12.44 -21.35 2.92
C GLU A 147 11.74 -20.83 1.67
N ARG A 148 10.43 -20.67 1.73
CA ARG A 148 9.61 -19.92 0.78
C ARG A 148 9.74 -18.44 1.09
N ALA A 149 10.22 -17.67 0.12
CA ALA A 149 10.40 -16.23 0.27
C ALA A 149 9.04 -15.51 0.47
N PRO A 150 8.80 -14.82 1.60
CA PRO A 150 7.58 -14.05 1.79
C PRO A 150 7.66 -12.72 1.04
N THR A 151 6.53 -12.23 0.53
CA THR A 151 6.46 -10.89 -0.08
C THR A 151 6.49 -9.81 0.99
N LYS A 152 5.90 -10.07 2.17
CA LYS A 152 5.86 -9.15 3.32
C LYS A 152 5.90 -9.93 4.62
N LEU A 153 6.50 -9.32 5.65
CA LEU A 153 6.38 -9.73 7.05
C LEU A 153 5.74 -8.60 7.85
N VAL A 154 4.97 -8.94 8.87
CA VAL A 154 4.39 -7.95 9.79
C VAL A 154 4.54 -8.45 11.22
N ILE A 155 5.19 -7.65 12.08
CA ILE A 155 5.08 -7.82 13.53
C ILE A 155 3.84 -7.07 13.96
N VAL A 156 2.94 -7.78 14.66
CA VAL A 156 1.67 -7.23 15.16
C VAL A 156 1.74 -7.09 16.66
N ARG A 157 1.33 -5.94 17.17
CA ARG A 157 1.27 -5.63 18.61
C ARG A 157 -0.06 -4.99 18.99
N LEU A 158 -0.65 -5.42 20.07
CA LEU A 158 -1.89 -4.86 20.61
C LEU A 158 -1.62 -4.20 21.97
N PRO A 159 -2.23 -3.04 22.24
CA PRO A 159 -3.16 -2.32 21.37
C PRO A 159 -2.48 -1.57 20.20
N THR A 160 -1.18 -1.35 20.27
CA THR A 160 -0.36 -0.69 19.23
C THR A 160 1.09 -1.18 19.29
N VAL A 161 1.89 -0.97 18.24
CA VAL A 161 3.34 -1.18 18.31
C VAL A 161 3.96 -0.16 19.27
N GLU A 162 4.96 -0.59 20.04
CA GLU A 162 5.69 0.26 20.96
C GLU A 162 6.41 1.41 20.20
N GLU A 163 6.39 2.60 20.78
CA GLU A 163 7.18 3.71 20.28
C GLU A 163 8.66 3.28 20.18
N GLY A 164 9.25 3.46 19.01
CA GLY A 164 10.64 3.05 18.74
C GLY A 164 10.80 1.65 18.13
N LEU A 165 9.78 0.78 18.06
CA LEU A 165 9.91 -0.54 17.44
C LEU A 165 10.26 -0.43 15.94
N VAL A 166 9.55 0.43 15.21
CA VAL A 166 9.79 0.63 13.76
C VAL A 166 11.24 1.12 13.49
N PRO A 167 11.72 2.21 14.12
CA PRO A 167 13.11 2.66 13.92
C PRO A 167 14.15 1.65 14.43
N SER A 168 13.86 0.90 15.49
CA SER A 168 14.76 -0.13 16.01
C SER A 168 14.92 -1.28 15.00
N LEU A 169 13.84 -1.76 14.41
CA LEU A 169 13.89 -2.80 13.38
C LEU A 169 14.51 -2.28 12.08
N ALA A 170 14.22 -1.04 11.69
CA ALA A 170 14.86 -0.42 10.54
C ALA A 170 16.38 -0.32 10.70
N ALA A 171 16.87 0.01 11.90
CA ALA A 171 18.31 0.04 12.19
C ALA A 171 18.92 -1.38 12.23
N ARG A 172 18.22 -2.35 12.85
CA ARG A 172 18.70 -3.73 12.97
C ARG A 172 18.84 -4.43 11.62
N PHE A 173 17.90 -4.22 10.71
CA PHE A 173 17.85 -4.83 9.38
C PHE A 173 18.19 -3.82 8.26
N ALA A 174 19.02 -2.83 8.58
CA ALA A 174 19.42 -1.79 7.62
C ALA A 174 20.04 -2.41 6.35
N GLY A 175 19.52 -2.02 5.19
CA GLY A 175 19.95 -2.58 3.89
C GLY A 175 19.34 -3.94 3.54
N GLU A 176 18.71 -4.64 4.50
CA GLU A 176 18.06 -5.93 4.28
C GLU A 176 16.55 -5.82 4.19
N LEU A 177 15.94 -4.85 4.90
CA LEU A 177 14.50 -4.60 4.93
C LEU A 177 14.18 -3.09 4.86
N SER A 178 13.07 -2.78 4.17
CA SER A 178 12.34 -1.53 4.37
C SER A 178 11.29 -1.76 5.45
N VAL A 179 11.32 -0.93 6.50
CA VAL A 179 10.44 -1.06 7.67
C VAL A 179 9.56 0.18 7.76
N SER A 180 8.25 -0.03 7.86
CA SER A 180 7.24 1.04 7.92
C SER A 180 6.05 0.63 8.80
N SER A 181 5.10 1.55 8.99
CA SER A 181 3.81 1.28 9.62
C SER A 181 2.71 1.92 8.78
N SER A 182 1.64 1.18 8.52
CA SER A 182 0.44 1.67 7.84
C SER A 182 -0.75 1.79 8.80
N VAL A 183 -0.76 1.00 9.87
CA VAL A 183 -1.72 1.09 10.97
C VAL A 183 -0.98 0.99 12.30
N PRO A 184 -1.50 1.57 13.39
CA PRO A 184 -0.79 1.63 14.67
C PRO A 184 -0.34 0.28 15.25
N GLN A 185 -1.00 -0.82 14.85
CA GLN A 185 -0.72 -2.17 15.33
C GLN A 185 0.35 -2.90 14.52
N TYR A 186 0.79 -2.35 13.37
CA TYR A 186 1.66 -3.04 12.42
C TYR A 186 3.05 -2.42 12.36
N CYS A 187 4.06 -3.29 12.41
CA CYS A 187 5.40 -3.01 11.92
C CYS A 187 5.64 -3.87 10.69
N GLU A 188 5.58 -3.26 9.52
CA GLU A 188 5.62 -3.91 8.21
C GLU A 188 7.03 -3.94 7.65
N MET A 189 7.41 -5.05 7.05
CA MET A 189 8.74 -5.27 6.49
C MET A 189 8.61 -5.86 5.09
N VAL A 190 9.24 -5.20 4.13
CA VAL A 190 9.34 -5.63 2.72
C VAL A 190 10.78 -5.56 2.27
N ASN A 191 11.07 -6.08 1.07
CA ASN A 191 12.40 -5.96 0.47
C ASN A 191 12.84 -4.48 0.39
N PRO A 192 14.08 -4.12 0.72
CA PRO A 192 14.52 -2.73 0.76
C PRO A 192 14.59 -2.05 -0.61
N SER A 193 14.57 -2.83 -1.68
CA SER A 193 14.61 -2.31 -3.06
C SER A 193 13.26 -1.90 -3.61
N VAL A 194 12.16 -2.04 -2.84
CA VAL A 194 10.80 -1.73 -3.29
C VAL A 194 10.18 -0.61 -2.48
N ASP A 195 9.38 0.18 -3.14
CA ASP A 195 8.49 1.20 -2.59
C ASP A 195 7.36 1.49 -3.57
N LYS A 196 6.31 2.21 -3.12
CA LYS A 196 5.14 2.53 -3.95
C LYS A 196 5.51 3.36 -5.19
N GLY A 197 6.48 4.28 -5.08
CA GLY A 197 6.90 5.14 -6.21
C GLY A 197 7.65 4.36 -7.29
N ARG A 198 8.52 3.41 -6.90
CA ARG A 198 9.16 2.49 -7.85
C ARG A 198 8.12 1.64 -8.57
N ALA A 199 7.18 1.08 -7.84
CA ALA A 199 6.10 0.27 -8.43
C ALA A 199 5.23 1.10 -9.38
N LEU A 200 4.92 2.35 -9.03
CA LEU A 200 4.19 3.28 -9.91
C LEU A 200 4.93 3.52 -11.24
N ARG A 201 6.26 3.72 -11.20
CA ARG A 201 7.07 3.86 -12.42
C ARG A 201 7.01 2.61 -13.30
N ILE A 202 7.08 1.42 -12.70
CA ILE A 202 6.94 0.14 -13.41
C ILE A 202 5.58 0.05 -14.13
N VAL A 203 4.50 0.48 -13.46
CA VAL A 203 3.17 0.48 -14.09
C VAL A 203 3.11 1.53 -15.21
N ALA A 204 3.59 2.75 -14.98
CA ALA A 204 3.62 3.81 -16.01
C ALA A 204 4.39 3.37 -17.26
N ASP A 205 5.58 2.79 -17.08
CA ASP A 205 6.40 2.25 -18.19
C ASP A 205 5.66 1.17 -18.97
N LYS A 206 4.97 0.24 -18.28
CA LYS A 206 4.18 -0.80 -18.95
C LYS A 206 2.99 -0.26 -19.74
N LEU A 207 2.43 0.87 -19.30
CA LEU A 207 1.33 1.56 -20.00
C LEU A 207 1.84 2.56 -21.06
N GLY A 208 3.16 2.74 -21.19
CA GLY A 208 3.76 3.70 -22.13
C GLY A 208 3.48 5.15 -21.76
N LEU A 209 3.43 5.47 -20.45
CA LEU A 209 3.12 6.80 -19.92
C LEU A 209 4.38 7.48 -19.37
N ALA A 210 4.52 8.77 -19.66
CA ALA A 210 5.51 9.61 -18.98
C ALA A 210 5.01 9.95 -17.56
N MET A 211 5.93 10.11 -16.59
CA MET A 211 5.53 10.46 -15.22
C MET A 211 4.80 11.81 -15.13
N SER A 212 4.97 12.71 -16.10
CA SER A 212 4.17 13.94 -16.21
C SER A 212 2.67 13.70 -16.50
N GLU A 213 2.29 12.49 -16.98
CA GLU A 213 0.91 12.07 -17.22
C GLU A 213 0.33 11.26 -16.05
N VAL A 214 1.10 11.14 -14.96
CA VAL A 214 0.76 10.34 -13.77
C VAL A 214 0.42 11.25 -12.60
N ALA A 215 -0.71 10.98 -11.96
CA ALA A 215 -1.09 11.58 -10.69
C ALA A 215 -1.06 10.53 -9.56
N ALA A 216 -0.82 10.99 -8.35
CA ALA A 216 -0.86 10.14 -7.16
C ALA A 216 -1.53 10.84 -5.98
N ILE A 217 -2.23 10.08 -5.14
CA ILE A 217 -2.89 10.58 -3.94
C ILE A 217 -2.62 9.66 -2.76
N GLY A 218 -2.32 10.24 -1.59
CA GLY A 218 -1.99 9.51 -0.36
C GLY A 218 -1.99 10.39 0.88
N ASP A 219 -1.83 9.78 2.06
CA ASP A 219 -1.88 10.46 3.37
C ASP A 219 -0.74 10.07 4.32
N GLY A 220 -0.15 8.89 4.14
CA GLY A 220 0.83 8.31 5.04
C GLY A 220 2.29 8.50 4.65
N ASP A 221 3.21 8.30 5.58
CA ASP A 221 4.65 8.36 5.31
C ASP A 221 5.13 7.29 4.30
N ASN A 222 4.40 6.17 4.19
CA ASN A 222 4.62 5.14 3.18
C ASN A 222 4.21 5.58 1.76
N ASP A 223 3.50 6.73 1.62
CA ASP A 223 3.13 7.32 0.33
C ASP A 223 4.16 8.33 -0.17
N ARG A 224 5.16 8.68 0.63
CA ARG A 224 6.16 9.67 0.25
C ARG A 224 6.75 9.42 -1.14
N THR A 225 7.25 8.22 -1.39
CA THR A 225 7.84 7.86 -2.68
C THR A 225 6.82 7.83 -3.82
N LEU A 226 5.56 7.50 -3.52
CA LEU A 226 4.45 7.55 -4.45
C LEU A 226 4.20 8.99 -4.94
N LEU A 227 4.08 9.92 -3.99
CA LEU A 227 3.83 11.34 -4.28
C LEU A 227 5.02 12.01 -4.98
N GLU A 228 6.25 11.70 -4.54
CA GLU A 228 7.49 12.19 -5.18
C GLU A 228 7.67 11.67 -6.62
N ALA A 229 7.14 10.48 -6.93
CA ALA A 229 7.27 9.90 -8.26
C ALA A 229 6.33 10.52 -9.30
N ALA A 230 5.14 10.94 -8.88
CA ALA A 230 4.09 11.42 -9.77
C ALA A 230 4.38 12.83 -10.31
N GLY A 231 3.93 13.11 -11.54
CA GLY A 231 3.99 14.46 -12.13
C GLY A 231 3.06 15.44 -11.43
N THR A 232 1.94 14.94 -10.88
CA THR A 232 1.03 15.70 -10.02
C THR A 232 0.70 14.87 -8.81
N SER A 233 0.82 15.43 -7.61
CA SER A 233 0.57 14.71 -6.37
C SER A 233 -0.37 15.45 -5.44
N PHE A 234 -1.21 14.66 -4.73
CA PHE A 234 -2.23 15.14 -3.82
C PHE A 234 -2.02 14.53 -2.44
N ALA A 235 -1.87 15.37 -1.42
CA ALA A 235 -1.94 14.93 -0.03
C ALA A 235 -3.37 15.09 0.50
N MET A 236 -3.86 14.07 1.18
CA MET A 236 -5.15 14.14 1.88
C MET A 236 -5.11 15.13 3.04
N GLY A 237 -6.24 15.78 3.34
CA GLY A 237 -6.38 16.74 4.43
C GLY A 237 -6.11 16.15 5.83
N ASN A 238 -6.32 14.84 6.01
CA ASN A 238 -5.95 14.08 7.21
C ASN A 238 -4.48 13.61 7.21
N GLY A 239 -3.74 13.81 6.12
CA GLY A 239 -2.35 13.38 6.00
C GLY A 239 -1.40 14.12 6.94
N SER A 240 -0.22 13.52 7.18
CA SER A 240 0.80 14.11 8.04
C SER A 240 1.33 15.45 7.48
N PRO A 241 1.81 16.37 8.32
CA PRO A 241 2.41 17.63 7.85
C PRO A 241 3.55 17.40 6.84
N ARG A 242 4.30 16.31 7.01
CA ARG A 242 5.39 15.92 6.12
C ARG A 242 4.89 15.55 4.71
N VAL A 243 3.84 14.76 4.64
CA VAL A 243 3.22 14.34 3.36
C VAL A 243 2.60 15.54 2.65
N LYS A 244 1.91 16.42 3.40
CA LYS A 244 1.34 17.66 2.85
C LYS A 244 2.39 18.61 2.26
N ALA A 245 3.58 18.66 2.88
CA ALA A 245 4.68 19.51 2.39
C ALA A 245 5.33 19.00 1.09
N LEU A 246 5.17 17.72 0.76
CA LEU A 246 5.73 17.08 -0.44
C LEU A 246 4.79 17.14 -1.64
N ALA A 247 3.48 17.19 -1.40
CA ALA A 247 2.49 17.11 -2.47
C ALA A 247 2.35 18.44 -3.23
N THR A 248 2.01 18.34 -4.52
CA THR A 248 1.70 19.50 -5.37
C THR A 248 0.45 20.24 -4.87
N HIS A 249 -0.54 19.50 -4.37
CA HIS A 249 -1.79 20.01 -3.84
C HIS A 249 -2.17 19.30 -2.54
N VAL A 250 -2.88 20.01 -1.68
CA VAL A 250 -3.57 19.43 -0.53
C VAL A 250 -5.07 19.50 -0.82
N VAL A 251 -5.76 18.37 -0.68
CA VAL A 251 -7.21 18.25 -0.89
C VAL A 251 -7.92 18.01 0.43
N GLY A 252 -9.24 17.85 0.41
CA GLY A 252 -10.03 17.53 1.59
C GLY A 252 -9.55 16.27 2.32
N SER A 253 -10.06 16.06 3.54
CA SER A 253 -9.82 14.81 4.28
C SER A 253 -10.57 13.65 3.62
N VAL A 254 -10.32 12.42 4.11
CA VAL A 254 -11.08 11.26 3.67
C VAL A 254 -12.57 11.38 4.02
N GLU A 255 -12.90 12.03 5.13
CA GLU A 255 -14.28 12.36 5.53
C GLU A 255 -14.95 13.42 4.63
N ASP A 256 -14.13 14.27 3.99
CA ASP A 256 -14.58 15.33 3.08
C ASP A 256 -14.49 14.92 1.60
N ASP A 257 -14.31 13.64 1.31
CA ASP A 257 -14.17 13.09 -0.05
C ASP A 257 -12.99 13.69 -0.84
N GLY A 258 -11.83 13.90 -0.21
CA GLY A 258 -10.65 14.52 -0.83
C GLY A 258 -10.20 13.86 -2.12
N VAL A 259 -10.39 12.53 -2.29
CA VAL A 259 -10.12 11.83 -3.55
C VAL A 259 -11.04 12.31 -4.66
N ALA A 260 -12.33 12.48 -4.39
CA ALA A 260 -13.27 13.02 -5.38
C ALA A 260 -12.91 14.46 -5.75
N GLU A 261 -12.53 15.30 -4.76
CA GLU A 261 -12.05 16.66 -5.02
C GLU A 261 -10.82 16.67 -5.95
N ALA A 262 -9.83 15.80 -5.71
CA ALA A 262 -8.65 15.67 -6.55
C ALA A 262 -9.03 15.34 -8.00
N ILE A 263 -9.91 14.38 -8.19
CA ILE A 263 -10.35 13.93 -9.52
C ILE A 263 -11.13 15.04 -10.23
N GLU A 264 -12.17 15.59 -9.59
CA GLU A 264 -13.09 16.57 -10.17
C GLU A 264 -12.36 17.87 -10.57
N ARG A 265 -11.47 18.37 -9.70
CA ARG A 265 -10.83 19.69 -9.88
C ARG A 265 -9.54 19.67 -10.70
N TYR A 266 -8.82 18.55 -10.71
CA TYR A 266 -7.48 18.54 -11.28
C TYR A 266 -7.26 17.44 -12.31
N VAL A 267 -7.87 16.27 -12.16
CA VAL A 267 -7.68 15.16 -13.10
C VAL A 267 -8.58 15.31 -14.32
N LEU A 268 -9.85 15.71 -14.11
CA LEU A 268 -10.85 15.86 -15.18
C LEU A 268 -10.93 17.27 -15.78
N ALA A 269 -10.48 18.28 -15.06
CA ALA A 269 -10.54 19.68 -15.50
C ALA A 269 -9.36 20.12 -16.41
N GLY A 270 -8.39 19.21 -16.65
CA GLY A 270 -7.15 19.46 -17.41
C GLY A 270 -7.22 19.11 -18.89
#